data_b249d2911ae7f012cfb42d38320cb855
#
_entry.id   b249d2911ae7f012cfb42d38320cb855
#
_cell.length_a   1.000
_cell.length_b   1.000
_cell.length_c   1.000
_cell.angle_alpha   90.00
_cell.angle_beta   90.00
_cell.angle_gamma   90.00
#
_symmetry.space_group_name_H-M   'P 1'
#
loop_
_entity.id
_entity.type
_entity.pdbx_description
1 polymer ?
#
loop_
_entity_poly.entity_id
_entity_poly.type
_entity_poly.pdbx_seq_one_letter_code
_entity_poly.pdbx_strand_id
1 'polypeptide(L)'
;MSAQDIMLGAQVLRLRDLKAEVSKLRAENTSLRDELHSLTSHFGQALLASADLRGLPEGGVLEIWDGWNLILGANRVAKDRDELLAQARAHVEARPCDRVWIVLDGRDEHVSNGDGVRVSYTGGTGKHRAARFIVDFVRMAAYLGLADRVCVRTNDRDFARQVRVAKGERR
;
A
#
# COMPACT_ATOMS: atom_id res chain seq x y z
N MET A 1 -11.25 -60.27 -7.79
CA MET A 1 -11.20 -58.84 -8.20
C MET A 1 -11.04 -58.85 -9.72
N SER A 2 -11.99 -58.29 -10.42
CA SER A 2 -11.95 -58.31 -11.90
C SER A 2 -11.03 -57.21 -12.46
N ALA A 3 -10.57 -57.37 -13.71
CA ALA A 3 -9.77 -56.34 -14.38
C ALA A 3 -10.53 -55.00 -14.49
N GLN A 4 -11.85 -55.07 -14.55
CA GLN A 4 -12.73 -53.88 -14.54
C GLN A 4 -12.69 -53.15 -13.20
N ASP A 5 -12.64 -53.86 -12.05
CA ASP A 5 -12.57 -53.23 -10.72
C ASP A 5 -11.25 -52.49 -10.54
N ILE A 6 -10.15 -53.04 -11.08
CA ILE A 6 -8.83 -52.39 -11.01
C ILE A 6 -8.78 -51.13 -11.88
N MET A 7 -9.32 -51.19 -13.08
CA MET A 7 -9.43 -49.99 -13.96
C MET A 7 -10.30 -48.90 -13.36
N LEU A 8 -11.45 -49.23 -12.76
CA LEU A 8 -12.32 -48.29 -12.12
C LEU A 8 -11.62 -47.63 -10.91
N GLY A 9 -10.93 -48.40 -10.11
CA GLY A 9 -10.13 -47.88 -8.98
C GLY A 9 -9.05 -46.87 -9.43
N ALA A 10 -8.31 -47.22 -10.52
CA ALA A 10 -7.29 -46.32 -11.09
C ALA A 10 -7.91 -45.00 -11.62
N GLN A 11 -9.08 -45.06 -12.26
CA GLN A 11 -9.78 -43.89 -12.76
C GLN A 11 -10.26 -42.99 -11.61
N VAL A 12 -10.77 -43.56 -10.52
CA VAL A 12 -11.21 -42.80 -9.32
C VAL A 12 -10.04 -42.08 -8.68
N LEU A 13 -8.88 -42.75 -8.54
CA LEU A 13 -7.65 -42.10 -8.03
C LEU A 13 -7.22 -40.93 -8.92
N ARG A 14 -7.17 -41.15 -10.23
CA ARG A 14 -6.80 -40.08 -11.18
C ARG A 14 -7.75 -38.89 -11.14
N LEU A 15 -9.06 -39.12 -10.99
CA LEU A 15 -10.05 -38.05 -10.83
C LEU A 15 -9.85 -37.27 -9.52
N ARG A 16 -9.46 -37.95 -8.44
CA ARG A 16 -9.14 -37.31 -7.17
C ARG A 16 -7.90 -36.40 -7.29
N ASP A 17 -6.85 -36.90 -7.94
CA ASP A 17 -5.63 -36.15 -8.14
C ASP A 17 -5.86 -34.92 -9.02
N LEU A 18 -6.61 -35.08 -10.11
CA LEU A 18 -6.99 -33.96 -10.97
C LEU A 18 -7.86 -32.92 -10.24
N LYS A 19 -8.77 -33.34 -9.38
CA LYS A 19 -9.55 -32.40 -8.57
C LYS A 19 -8.66 -31.61 -7.60
N ALA A 20 -7.69 -32.24 -6.98
CA ALA A 20 -6.73 -31.59 -6.08
C ALA A 20 -5.87 -30.58 -6.84
N GLU A 21 -5.38 -30.94 -8.02
CA GLU A 21 -4.60 -30.06 -8.89
C GLU A 21 -5.41 -28.85 -9.38
N VAL A 22 -6.66 -29.05 -9.82
CA VAL A 22 -7.56 -27.97 -10.21
C VAL A 22 -7.82 -27.02 -9.02
N SER A 23 -8.00 -27.57 -7.82
CA SER A 23 -8.18 -26.73 -6.62
C SER A 23 -6.95 -25.88 -6.33
N LYS A 24 -5.76 -26.47 -6.43
CA LYS A 24 -4.48 -25.77 -6.27
C LYS A 24 -4.31 -24.65 -7.29
N LEU A 25 -4.51 -24.96 -8.58
CA LEU A 25 -4.40 -23.98 -9.66
C LEU A 25 -5.42 -22.83 -9.53
N ARG A 26 -6.62 -23.09 -9.03
CA ARG A 26 -7.61 -22.05 -8.74
C ARG A 26 -7.15 -21.13 -7.63
N ALA A 27 -6.58 -21.67 -6.55
CA ALA A 27 -6.04 -20.88 -5.45
C ALA A 27 -4.87 -20.00 -5.91
N GLU A 28 -3.94 -20.56 -6.70
CA GLU A 28 -2.84 -19.81 -7.30
C GLU A 28 -3.32 -18.70 -8.24
N ASN A 29 -4.31 -18.98 -9.08
CA ASN A 29 -4.87 -17.99 -10.00
C ASN A 29 -5.55 -16.84 -9.26
N THR A 30 -6.27 -17.14 -8.16
CA THR A 30 -6.86 -16.10 -7.29
C THR A 30 -5.76 -15.23 -6.68
N SER A 31 -4.72 -15.85 -6.13
CA SER A 31 -3.58 -15.12 -5.54
C SER A 31 -2.88 -14.21 -6.55
N LEU A 32 -2.63 -14.70 -7.77
CA LEU A 32 -2.00 -13.92 -8.83
C LEU A 32 -2.89 -12.76 -9.32
N ARG A 33 -4.20 -12.95 -9.37
CA ARG A 33 -5.14 -11.87 -9.71
C ARG A 33 -5.15 -10.78 -8.65
N ASP A 34 -5.16 -11.16 -7.36
CA ASP A 34 -5.11 -10.23 -6.25
C ASP A 34 -3.79 -9.45 -6.25
N GLU A 35 -2.68 -10.11 -6.56
CA GLU A 35 -1.37 -9.48 -6.69
C GLU A 35 -1.31 -8.50 -7.87
N LEU A 36 -1.80 -8.90 -9.04
CA LEU A 36 -1.87 -8.05 -10.22
C LEU A 36 -2.74 -6.82 -9.97
N HIS A 37 -3.93 -7.02 -9.40
CA HIS A 37 -4.84 -5.93 -9.05
C HIS A 37 -4.18 -4.95 -8.07
N SER A 38 -3.53 -5.48 -7.05
CA SER A 38 -2.76 -4.68 -6.09
C SER A 38 -1.65 -3.86 -6.74
N LEU A 39 -0.85 -4.46 -7.64
CA LEU A 39 0.22 -3.76 -8.34
C LEU A 39 -0.33 -2.65 -9.25
N THR A 40 -1.43 -2.93 -9.96
CA THR A 40 -2.07 -1.96 -10.86
C THR A 40 -2.62 -0.76 -10.09
N SER A 41 -3.26 -1.01 -8.96
CA SER A 41 -3.78 0.04 -8.10
C SER A 41 -2.66 0.87 -7.46
N HIS A 42 -1.62 0.23 -6.94
CA HIS A 42 -0.46 0.93 -6.39
C HIS A 42 0.22 1.83 -7.41
N PHE A 43 0.36 1.36 -8.65
CA PHE A 43 0.94 2.16 -9.72
C PHE A 43 0.07 3.37 -10.06
N GLY A 44 -1.25 3.19 -10.15
CA GLY A 44 -2.19 4.29 -10.35
C GLY A 44 -2.15 5.34 -9.25
N GLN A 45 -2.13 4.90 -7.99
CA GLN A 45 -2.01 5.79 -6.84
C GLN A 45 -0.67 6.53 -6.81
N ALA A 46 0.43 5.86 -7.13
CA ALA A 46 1.75 6.47 -7.21
C ALA A 46 1.83 7.51 -8.33
N LEU A 47 1.21 7.25 -9.49
CA LEU A 47 1.10 8.22 -10.58
C LEU A 47 0.34 9.48 -10.16
N LEU A 48 -0.81 9.33 -9.51
CA LEU A 48 -1.61 10.45 -9.02
C LEU A 48 -0.83 11.27 -7.99
N ALA A 49 -0.19 10.62 -7.03
CA ALA A 49 0.63 11.30 -6.03
C ALA A 49 1.87 11.98 -6.65
N SER A 50 2.44 11.40 -7.71
CA SER A 50 3.53 12.02 -8.48
C SER A 50 3.06 13.28 -9.22
N ALA A 51 1.84 13.29 -9.75
CA ALA A 51 1.24 14.48 -10.35
C ALA A 51 1.01 15.58 -9.29
N ASP A 52 0.47 15.21 -8.13
CA ASP A 52 0.32 16.14 -7.01
C ASP A 52 1.67 16.71 -6.56
N LEU A 53 2.69 15.87 -6.45
CA LEU A 53 4.02 16.28 -6.03
C LEU A 53 4.66 17.30 -7.01
N ARG A 54 4.46 17.13 -8.32
CA ARG A 54 4.91 18.08 -9.34
C ARG A 54 4.09 19.36 -9.35
N GLY A 55 2.81 19.28 -9.04
CA GLY A 55 1.87 20.40 -9.00
C GLY A 55 1.91 21.21 -7.69
N LEU A 56 2.73 20.83 -6.71
CA LEU A 56 2.89 21.61 -5.49
C LEU A 56 3.44 22.99 -5.76
N PRO A 57 2.94 24.04 -5.08
CA PRO A 57 3.55 25.36 -5.11
C PRO A 57 5.03 25.34 -4.70
N GLU A 58 5.77 26.40 -5.01
CA GLU A 58 7.15 26.54 -4.56
C GLU A 58 7.23 26.46 -3.03
N GLY A 59 8.20 25.70 -2.52
CA GLY A 59 8.34 25.45 -1.08
C GLY A 59 7.35 24.47 -0.48
N GLY A 60 6.33 24.02 -1.23
CA GLY A 60 5.35 23.05 -0.75
C GLY A 60 5.91 21.62 -0.65
N VAL A 61 5.41 20.86 0.30
CA VAL A 61 5.83 19.49 0.64
C VAL A 61 4.64 18.54 0.55
N LEU A 62 4.88 17.33 0.04
CA LEU A 62 3.95 16.20 0.18
C LEU A 62 4.30 15.44 1.46
N GLU A 63 3.46 15.56 2.48
CA GLU A 63 3.55 14.74 3.68
C GLU A 63 2.80 13.42 3.48
N ILE A 64 3.50 12.31 3.60
CA ILE A 64 2.93 10.96 3.55
C ILE A 64 2.83 10.44 4.97
N TRP A 65 1.62 10.13 5.41
CA TRP A 65 1.34 9.65 6.75
C TRP A 65 1.06 8.15 6.73
N ASP A 66 1.85 7.39 7.47
CA ASP A 66 1.64 5.95 7.72
C ASP A 66 0.47 5.78 8.70
N GLY A 67 -0.74 5.71 8.15
CA GLY A 67 -1.96 5.95 8.89
C GLY A 67 -2.16 5.01 10.09
N TRP A 68 -2.09 3.69 9.89
CA TRP A 68 -2.28 2.76 11.00
C TRP A 68 -1.17 2.84 12.05
N ASN A 69 0.04 3.14 11.66
CA ASN A 69 1.14 3.33 12.62
C ASN A 69 0.89 4.56 13.51
N LEU A 70 0.35 5.63 12.94
CA LEU A 70 0.00 6.86 13.68
C LEU A 70 -1.22 6.67 14.60
N ILE A 71 -2.12 5.73 14.29
CA ILE A 71 -3.31 5.42 15.12
C ILE A 71 -2.99 4.34 16.16
N LEU A 72 -2.30 3.26 15.77
CA LEU A 72 -2.12 2.06 16.59
C LEU A 72 -0.72 1.95 17.21
N GLY A 73 0.23 2.77 16.77
CA GLY A 73 1.61 2.77 17.27
C GLY A 73 1.73 3.16 18.75
N ALA A 74 2.89 2.89 19.34
CA ALA A 74 3.16 3.17 20.75
C ALA A 74 3.00 4.65 21.12
N ASN A 75 3.32 5.55 20.18
CA ASN A 75 3.17 7.01 20.33
C ASN A 75 2.02 7.48 19.43
N ARG A 76 0.79 7.16 19.81
CA ARG A 76 -0.40 7.53 19.04
C ARG A 76 -0.44 9.04 18.77
N VAL A 77 -0.68 9.38 17.52
CA VAL A 77 -0.95 10.76 17.09
C VAL A 77 -2.45 11.03 17.07
N ALA A 78 -3.23 10.01 16.71
CA ALA A 78 -4.69 10.06 16.67
C ALA A 78 -5.27 8.78 17.29
N LYS A 79 -6.48 8.87 17.88
CA LYS A 79 -7.17 7.71 18.47
C LYS A 79 -7.82 6.82 17.40
N ASP A 80 -8.23 7.43 16.28
CA ASP A 80 -8.92 6.79 15.18
C ASP A 80 -8.63 7.50 13.84
N ARG A 81 -9.21 6.97 12.77
CA ARG A 81 -9.06 7.51 11.41
C ARG A 81 -9.64 8.91 11.27
N ASP A 82 -10.77 9.18 11.89
CA ASP A 82 -11.46 10.45 11.74
C ASP A 82 -10.67 11.60 12.41
N GLU A 83 -10.08 11.33 13.57
CA GLU A 83 -9.16 12.25 14.21
C GLU A 83 -7.89 12.46 13.39
N LEU A 84 -7.32 11.38 12.80
CA LEU A 84 -6.16 11.50 11.93
C LEU A 84 -6.47 12.37 10.70
N LEU A 85 -7.65 12.19 10.11
CA LEU A 85 -8.12 13.00 8.99
C LEU A 85 -8.33 14.47 9.38
N ALA A 86 -8.90 14.72 10.56
CA ALA A 86 -9.07 16.09 11.08
C ALA A 86 -7.72 16.78 11.28
N GLN A 87 -6.72 16.08 11.82
CA GLN A 87 -5.36 16.61 11.98
C GLN A 87 -4.69 16.88 10.63
N ALA A 88 -4.89 16.02 9.63
CA ALA A 88 -4.36 16.23 8.28
C ALA A 88 -4.95 17.48 7.62
N ARG A 89 -6.25 17.70 7.76
CA ARG A 89 -6.92 18.91 7.27
C ARG A 89 -6.40 20.16 7.97
N ALA A 90 -6.31 20.16 9.30
CA ALA A 90 -5.73 21.26 10.06
C ALA A 90 -4.28 21.56 9.68
N HIS A 91 -3.48 20.51 9.34
CA HIS A 91 -2.14 20.71 8.85
C HIS A 91 -2.10 21.45 7.51
N VAL A 92 -2.93 21.03 6.54
CA VAL A 92 -3.01 21.68 5.23
C VAL A 92 -3.56 23.10 5.34
N GLU A 93 -4.52 23.32 6.24
CA GLU A 93 -5.08 24.65 6.51
C GLU A 93 -4.01 25.62 7.04
N ALA A 94 -3.15 25.14 7.96
CA ALA A 94 -2.02 25.91 8.48
C ALA A 94 -0.86 26.09 7.47
N ARG A 95 -0.76 25.19 6.46
CA ARG A 95 0.28 25.17 5.43
C ARG A 95 -0.33 24.93 4.04
N PRO A 96 -0.92 25.95 3.42
CA PRO A 96 -1.69 25.79 2.18
C PRO A 96 -0.88 25.29 0.98
N CYS A 97 0.44 25.44 1.02
CA CYS A 97 1.36 24.94 0.00
C CYS A 97 1.60 23.43 0.10
N ASP A 98 1.34 22.83 1.26
CA ASP A 98 1.56 21.41 1.49
C ASP A 98 0.35 20.59 1.05
N ARG A 99 0.59 19.28 0.89
CA ARG A 99 -0.45 18.26 0.70
C ARG A 99 -0.17 17.11 1.65
N VAL A 100 -1.24 16.49 2.13
CA VAL A 100 -1.14 15.32 3.00
C VAL A 100 -1.71 14.10 2.29
N TRP A 101 -0.95 13.01 2.29
CA TRP A 101 -1.40 11.72 1.80
C TRP A 101 -1.36 10.68 2.92
N ILE A 102 -2.52 10.28 3.42
CA ILE A 102 -2.66 9.22 4.42
C ILE A 102 -2.73 7.88 3.68
N VAL A 103 -1.80 6.98 3.98
CA VAL A 103 -1.75 5.63 3.42
C VAL A 103 -2.10 4.63 4.51
N LEU A 104 -3.06 3.77 4.24
CA LEU A 104 -3.60 2.79 5.16
C LEU A 104 -3.51 1.38 4.56
N ASP A 105 -3.15 0.38 5.35
CA ASP A 105 -3.39 -1.03 4.99
C ASP A 105 -4.89 -1.32 5.06
N GLY A 106 -5.45 -1.98 4.06
CA GLY A 106 -6.87 -2.35 4.03
C GLY A 106 -7.20 -3.21 2.83
N ARG A 107 -8.35 -3.90 2.91
CA ARG A 107 -8.82 -4.77 1.83
C ARG A 107 -9.45 -3.97 0.69
N ASP A 108 -10.12 -2.90 1.03
CA ASP A 108 -10.84 -2.09 0.06
C ASP A 108 -9.91 -1.01 -0.51
N GLU A 109 -9.87 -0.93 -1.82
CA GLU A 109 -9.19 0.15 -2.52
C GLU A 109 -10.13 1.35 -2.56
N HIS A 110 -10.02 2.18 -1.58
CA HIS A 110 -10.75 3.45 -1.56
C HIS A 110 -9.77 4.60 -1.57
N VAL A 111 -9.96 5.53 -2.50
CA VAL A 111 -9.22 6.79 -2.55
C VAL A 111 -10.23 7.91 -2.33
N SER A 112 -10.01 8.70 -1.31
CA SER A 112 -10.76 9.94 -1.13
C SER A 112 -9.81 11.13 -1.26
N ASN A 113 -10.21 12.11 -2.04
CA ASN A 113 -9.46 13.35 -2.24
C ASN A 113 -10.35 14.53 -1.88
N GLY A 114 -9.81 15.49 -1.14
CA GLY A 114 -10.48 16.72 -0.83
C GLY A 114 -9.57 17.65 -0.01
N ASP A 115 -9.67 18.93 -0.23
CA ASP A 115 -9.05 19.99 0.58
C ASP A 115 -7.53 19.79 0.82
N GLY A 116 -6.81 19.30 -0.18
CA GLY A 116 -5.38 19.06 -0.07
C GLY A 116 -4.98 17.79 0.71
N VAL A 117 -5.96 16.99 1.14
CA VAL A 117 -5.75 15.71 1.82
C VAL A 117 -6.22 14.55 0.96
N ARG A 118 -5.35 13.55 0.78
CA ARG A 118 -5.66 12.28 0.13
C ARG A 118 -5.62 11.16 1.14
N VAL A 119 -6.58 10.24 1.06
CA VAL A 119 -6.57 8.97 1.82
C VAL A 119 -6.58 7.83 0.83
N SER A 120 -5.65 6.90 0.98
CA SER A 120 -5.56 5.70 0.14
C SER A 120 -5.43 4.45 0.99
N TYR A 121 -6.08 3.38 0.54
CA TYR A 121 -5.91 2.04 1.08
C TYR A 121 -5.11 1.19 0.09
N THR A 122 -4.15 0.41 0.61
CA THR A 122 -3.25 -0.38 -0.25
C THR A 122 -3.86 -1.66 -0.81
N GLY A 123 -5.11 -1.98 -0.45
CA GLY A 123 -5.76 -3.23 -0.85
C GLY A 123 -5.12 -4.49 -0.24
N GLY A 124 -5.71 -5.66 -0.49
CA GLY A 124 -5.17 -6.98 -0.14
C GLY A 124 -5.05 -7.27 1.35
N THR A 125 -4.43 -8.41 1.68
CA THR A 125 -4.37 -8.97 3.05
C THR A 125 -2.96 -9.02 3.66
N GLY A 126 -1.93 -8.57 2.96
CA GLY A 126 -0.54 -8.63 3.42
C GLY A 126 -0.22 -7.58 4.48
N LYS A 127 0.57 -7.95 5.50
CA LYS A 127 1.09 -7.00 6.50
C LYS A 127 2.13 -6.05 5.88
N HIS A 128 2.23 -4.83 6.41
CA HIS A 128 3.22 -3.81 6.01
C HIS A 128 3.16 -3.38 4.54
N ARG A 129 1.99 -3.48 3.90
CA ARG A 129 1.83 -3.07 2.51
C ARG A 129 1.95 -1.56 2.36
N ALA A 130 1.34 -0.79 3.27
CA ALA A 130 1.45 0.66 3.30
C ALA A 130 2.92 1.09 3.42
N ALA A 131 3.68 0.49 4.33
CA ALA A 131 5.10 0.81 4.50
C ALA A 131 5.91 0.54 3.22
N ARG A 132 5.72 -0.62 2.59
CA ARG A 132 6.40 -0.95 1.30
C ARG A 132 6.01 0.04 0.21
N PHE A 133 4.73 0.31 0.06
CA PHE A 133 4.22 1.24 -0.92
C PHE A 133 4.82 2.64 -0.75
N ILE A 134 4.88 3.15 0.50
CA ILE A 134 5.48 4.45 0.81
C ILE A 134 6.97 4.45 0.45
N VAL A 135 7.73 3.39 0.80
CA VAL A 135 9.16 3.29 0.44
C VAL A 135 9.37 3.31 -1.07
N ASP A 136 8.55 2.58 -1.82
CA ASP A 136 8.67 2.54 -3.28
C ASP A 136 8.31 3.89 -3.92
N PHE A 137 7.30 4.58 -3.39
CA PHE A 137 6.98 5.95 -3.80
C PHE A 137 8.14 6.91 -3.52
N VAL A 138 8.76 6.85 -2.33
CA VAL A 138 9.89 7.70 -1.97
C VAL A 138 11.09 7.44 -2.89
N ARG A 139 11.38 6.17 -3.24
CA ARG A 139 12.42 5.83 -4.22
C ARG A 139 12.13 6.43 -5.59
N MET A 140 10.88 6.37 -6.03
CA MET A 140 10.45 6.99 -7.29
C MET A 140 10.63 8.51 -7.23
N ALA A 141 10.24 9.16 -6.15
CA ALA A 141 10.44 10.60 -5.95
C ALA A 141 11.93 10.97 -5.96
N ALA A 142 12.78 10.16 -5.34
CA ALA A 142 14.23 10.36 -5.36
C ALA A 142 14.80 10.20 -6.77
N TYR A 143 14.37 9.18 -7.51
CA TYR A 143 14.76 9.01 -8.92
C TYR A 143 14.37 10.21 -9.80
N LEU A 144 13.24 10.85 -9.49
CA LEU A 144 12.76 12.05 -10.20
C LEU A 144 13.40 13.36 -9.70
N GLY A 145 14.30 13.30 -8.73
CA GLY A 145 14.92 14.50 -8.13
C GLY A 145 13.98 15.30 -7.22
N LEU A 146 12.90 14.67 -6.72
CA LEU A 146 11.85 15.30 -5.92
C LEU A 146 11.83 14.83 -4.45
N ALA A 147 12.87 14.10 -4.00
CA ALA A 147 12.91 13.53 -2.64
C ALA A 147 12.78 14.58 -1.52
N ASP A 148 13.36 15.77 -1.74
CA ASP A 148 13.33 16.86 -0.77
C ASP A 148 11.94 17.45 -0.57
N ARG A 149 11.04 17.22 -1.53
CA ARG A 149 9.63 17.64 -1.47
C ARG A 149 8.72 16.57 -0.85
N VAL A 150 9.26 15.46 -0.38
CA VAL A 150 8.50 14.37 0.27
C VAL A 150 8.93 14.28 1.73
N CYS A 151 7.97 14.34 2.64
CA CYS A 151 8.17 14.06 4.06
C CYS A 151 7.33 12.84 4.45
N VAL A 152 7.88 11.90 5.22
CA VAL A 152 7.12 10.74 5.72
C VAL A 152 6.98 10.82 7.22
N ARG A 153 5.73 10.76 7.70
CA ARG A 153 5.38 10.76 9.12
C ARG A 153 5.00 9.35 9.56
N THR A 154 5.79 8.81 10.47
CA THR A 154 5.59 7.49 11.08
C THR A 154 6.17 7.45 12.48
N ASN A 155 5.66 6.58 13.34
CA ASN A 155 6.21 6.29 14.67
C ASN A 155 7.13 5.05 14.67
N ASP A 156 7.24 4.36 13.53
CA ASP A 156 8.11 3.20 13.36
C ASP A 156 9.53 3.65 12.99
N ARG A 157 10.49 3.43 13.90
CA ARG A 157 11.90 3.83 13.74
C ARG A 157 12.59 3.07 12.61
N ASP A 158 12.28 1.79 12.45
CA ASP A 158 12.89 0.96 11.40
C ASP A 158 12.35 1.35 10.04
N PHE A 159 11.07 1.64 9.95
CA PHE A 159 10.46 2.17 8.75
C PHE A 159 10.99 3.57 8.41
N ALA A 160 11.11 4.48 9.38
CA ALA A 160 11.70 5.80 9.17
C ALA A 160 13.14 5.71 8.64
N ARG A 161 13.92 4.69 9.07
CA ARG A 161 15.26 4.43 8.54
C ARG A 161 15.21 3.96 7.08
N GLN A 162 14.28 3.07 6.72
CA GLN A 162 14.11 2.63 5.34
C GLN A 162 13.75 3.80 4.41
N VAL A 163 12.90 4.72 4.86
CA VAL A 163 12.53 5.93 4.12
C VAL A 163 13.76 6.81 3.86
N ARG A 164 14.61 7.05 4.85
CA ARG A 164 15.86 7.83 4.66
C ARG A 164 16.79 7.19 3.64
N VAL A 165 16.97 5.87 3.72
CA VAL A 165 17.75 5.13 2.72
C VAL A 165 17.13 5.26 1.33
N ALA A 166 15.80 5.20 1.23
CA ALA A 166 15.08 5.35 -0.04
C ALA A 166 15.25 6.76 -0.66
N LYS A 167 15.39 7.79 0.17
CA LYS A 167 15.72 9.17 -0.27
C LYS A 167 17.18 9.33 -0.74
N GLY A 168 18.04 8.36 -0.49
CA GLY A 168 19.47 8.46 -0.78
C GLY A 168 20.27 9.17 0.33
N GLU A 169 19.69 9.41 1.48
CA GLU A 169 20.39 9.98 2.63
C GLU A 169 21.41 8.95 3.17
N ARG A 170 22.70 9.27 3.04
CA ARG A 170 23.77 8.45 3.63
C ARG A 170 23.80 8.66 5.15
N ARG A 171 24.17 7.60 5.87
CA ARG A 171 24.40 7.62 7.31
C ARG A 171 25.56 8.52 7.67
#